data_265842659c45a602b67000449efea75a
#
_entry.id   265842659c45a602b67000449efea75a
#
_cell.length_a   1.000
_cell.length_b   1.000
_cell.length_c   1.000
_cell.angle_alpha   90.00
_cell.angle_beta   90.00
_cell.angle_gamma   90.00
#
_symmetry.space_group_name_H-M   'P 1'
#
loop_
_entity.id
_entity.type
_entity.pdbx_description
1 polymer ?
#
loop_
_entity_poly.entity_id
_entity_poly.type
_entity_poly.pdbx_seq_one_letter_code
_entity_poly.pdbx_strand_id
1 'polypeptide(L)'
;MKKYNHSISFSSKQYCKYRLLLKSNSKKINKYYFHEFSNSSQKIIFQHFLIVVLLTILLLLLDNNFFQKFIFKNDINKYFIPNTYRIAFVFGTRPEALKLFPLIKELKQNKKFVCIIINTGQHKEMLKQILDSLNFYSSIDFNLNIMRNNQSLSQLTSRTISEIETIYNLIKPNAVIVQGDTTTGFSAAVSAYYQKIPIFHVEAGLRTHNLKYPFPEEFNRLTIDDITNLYFCPTDWAASNLLKENKESNNIYVTGNTIVDTLYLTLNNTSPSKNIKTLIKKSKSLCSSKDECKIILLTCHRRENYFEPINNILNAVQQLLKTYNNIVIIFPFHLNPNVKQSIQKSFPENIYDNIIEGKKIKNKDYLHLNRLLLIPPLNYFDLIHLESFSYFIMSDSGGIQEEAVSLGKPILILRENTERPEAVKSGYAILTGLSYDNIYNYASSLITNITLYQNVSKPQKIYGNGNSSIIISDIIQNYFLDNKKNSISFNNKNFLDILSQYDNYIFKSKNQNFKFHENIQYDIVIVLTVWRRNNLEKQLSYFEFFTC
;
A
#
# COMPACT_ATOMS: atom_id res chain seq x y z
N MET A 1 -23.66 15.05 28.82
CA MET A 1 -23.43 13.73 29.46
C MET A 1 -24.03 12.63 28.61
N LYS A 2 -23.25 11.93 27.79
CA LYS A 2 -23.57 10.63 27.20
C LYS A 2 -22.28 9.82 27.12
N LYS A 3 -22.34 8.64 27.75
CA LYS A 3 -21.24 7.71 28.02
C LYS A 3 -20.65 7.14 26.72
N TYR A 4 -19.33 7.21 26.57
CA TYR A 4 -18.58 6.39 25.63
C TYR A 4 -18.13 5.12 26.35
N ASN A 5 -18.77 3.99 26.03
CA ASN A 5 -18.29 2.66 26.37
C ASN A 5 -17.43 2.15 25.22
N HIS A 6 -16.12 2.12 25.40
CA HIS A 6 -15.23 1.30 24.58
C HIS A 6 -14.82 0.07 25.37
N SER A 7 -15.44 -1.06 25.05
CA SER A 7 -15.09 -2.37 25.56
C SER A 7 -13.84 -2.89 24.85
N ILE A 8 -12.73 -2.92 25.58
CA ILE A 8 -11.53 -3.67 25.19
C ILE A 8 -11.76 -5.10 25.71
N SER A 9 -11.99 -6.05 24.81
CA SER A 9 -12.14 -7.46 25.16
C SER A 9 -10.77 -8.11 25.36
N PHE A 10 -10.31 -8.15 26.60
CA PHE A 10 -9.26 -9.09 27.02
C PHE A 10 -9.89 -10.45 27.33
N SER A 11 -9.22 -11.55 26.94
CA SER A 11 -9.69 -12.88 27.30
C SER A 11 -9.71 -13.01 28.83
N SER A 12 -10.79 -13.56 29.37
CA SER A 12 -11.04 -13.70 30.81
C SER A 12 -9.92 -14.41 31.60
N LYS A 13 -9.12 -15.24 30.95
CA LYS A 13 -7.97 -15.94 31.54
C LYS A 13 -6.76 -15.04 31.83
N GLN A 14 -6.50 -14.02 30.99
CA GLN A 14 -5.39 -13.09 31.24
C GLN A 14 -5.72 -12.10 32.35
N TYR A 15 -6.96 -11.63 32.41
CA TYR A 15 -7.39 -10.70 33.48
C TYR A 15 -7.36 -11.34 34.88
N CYS A 16 -7.70 -12.62 35.03
CA CYS A 16 -7.59 -13.36 36.27
C CYS A 16 -6.14 -13.53 36.75
N LYS A 17 -5.18 -13.75 35.85
CA LYS A 17 -3.77 -13.94 36.19
C LYS A 17 -3.13 -12.66 36.74
N TYR A 18 -3.44 -11.50 36.14
CA TYR A 18 -2.95 -10.20 36.63
C TYR A 18 -3.63 -9.73 37.92
N ARG A 19 -4.92 -10.00 38.09
CA ARG A 19 -5.63 -9.66 39.29
C ARG A 19 -5.17 -10.50 40.51
N LEU A 20 -4.75 -11.73 40.30
CA LEU A 20 -4.14 -12.61 41.32
C LEU A 20 -2.72 -12.16 41.67
N LEU A 21 -1.90 -11.74 40.72
CA LEU A 21 -0.55 -11.22 40.96
C LEU A 21 -0.55 -9.90 41.72
N LEU A 22 -1.45 -8.96 41.39
CA LEU A 22 -1.60 -7.70 42.12
C LEU A 22 -2.16 -7.90 43.53
N LYS A 23 -3.11 -8.83 43.73
CA LYS A 23 -3.64 -9.17 45.08
C LYS A 23 -2.63 -9.91 45.95
N SER A 24 -1.80 -10.79 45.39
CA SER A 24 -0.80 -11.53 46.17
C SER A 24 0.37 -10.65 46.59
N ASN A 25 0.80 -9.71 45.76
CA ASN A 25 1.90 -8.79 46.06
C ASN A 25 1.48 -7.64 46.98
N SER A 26 0.23 -7.14 46.89
CA SER A 26 -0.23 -6.09 47.81
C SER A 26 -0.29 -6.54 49.28
N LYS A 27 -0.65 -7.79 49.56
CA LYS A 27 -0.64 -8.34 50.91
C LYS A 27 0.77 -8.60 51.46
N LYS A 28 1.76 -8.92 50.61
CA LYS A 28 3.15 -9.08 51.02
C LYS A 28 3.86 -7.73 51.23
N ILE A 29 3.59 -6.74 50.39
CA ILE A 29 4.17 -5.39 50.48
C ILE A 29 3.67 -4.68 51.76
N ASN A 30 2.38 -4.80 52.08
CA ASN A 30 1.85 -4.21 53.34
C ASN A 30 2.41 -4.82 54.64
N LYS A 31 2.91 -6.07 54.61
CA LYS A 31 3.38 -6.74 55.83
C LYS A 31 4.85 -6.47 56.18
N TYR A 32 5.68 -6.05 55.19
CA TYR A 32 7.11 -5.86 55.42
C TYR A 32 7.56 -4.39 55.50
N TYR A 33 6.82 -3.42 55.03
CA TYR A 33 7.28 -2.02 54.93
C TYR A 33 6.57 -1.05 55.90
N PHE A 34 5.45 -1.43 56.52
CA PHE A 34 4.71 -0.51 57.39
C PHE A 34 5.16 -0.53 58.88
N HIS A 35 6.11 -1.37 59.25
CA HIS A 35 6.53 -1.48 60.66
C HIS A 35 7.76 -0.63 61.04
N GLU A 36 8.47 -0.02 60.07
CA GLU A 36 9.71 0.73 60.36
C GLU A 36 9.59 2.25 60.40
N PHE A 37 8.44 2.83 60.04
CA PHE A 37 8.30 4.30 60.07
C PHE A 37 7.56 4.79 61.31
N SER A 38 8.33 5.26 62.29
CA SER A 38 7.81 5.75 63.56
C SER A 38 7.26 7.19 63.53
N ASN A 39 7.46 7.98 62.48
CA ASN A 39 7.04 9.36 62.38
C ASN A 39 5.95 9.60 61.30
N SER A 40 4.89 10.34 61.67
CA SER A 40 3.76 10.66 60.78
C SER A 40 4.19 11.39 59.48
N SER A 41 5.21 12.22 59.54
CA SER A 41 5.78 12.95 58.41
C SER A 41 6.46 12.02 57.40
N GLN A 42 7.14 10.98 57.83
CA GLN A 42 7.79 10.00 56.93
C GLN A 42 6.77 9.11 56.22
N LYS A 43 5.65 8.76 56.88
CA LYS A 43 4.54 8.04 56.24
C LYS A 43 3.91 8.86 55.11
N ILE A 44 3.74 10.18 55.30
CA ILE A 44 3.19 11.08 54.29
C ILE A 44 4.15 11.20 53.12
N ILE A 45 5.46 11.35 53.35
CA ILE A 45 6.48 11.43 52.28
C ILE A 45 6.51 10.13 51.45
N PHE A 46 6.46 8.97 52.14
CA PHE A 46 6.43 7.67 51.44
C PHE A 46 5.17 7.45 50.62
N GLN A 47 4.00 7.88 51.13
CA GLN A 47 2.75 7.85 50.34
C GLN A 47 2.80 8.74 49.13
N HIS A 48 3.34 9.97 49.22
CA HIS A 48 3.53 10.86 48.10
C HIS A 48 4.51 10.28 47.06
N PHE A 49 5.62 9.71 47.52
CA PHE A 49 6.58 9.02 46.68
C PHE A 49 5.93 7.85 45.93
N LEU A 50 5.13 7.02 46.60
CA LEU A 50 4.41 5.90 45.99
C LEU A 50 3.37 6.37 44.97
N ILE A 51 2.66 7.47 45.25
CA ILE A 51 1.72 8.10 44.32
C ILE A 51 2.44 8.63 43.07
N VAL A 52 3.59 9.30 43.26
CA VAL A 52 4.40 9.81 42.13
C VAL A 52 4.92 8.66 41.26
N VAL A 53 5.43 7.59 41.89
CA VAL A 53 5.88 6.39 41.17
C VAL A 53 4.73 5.72 40.42
N LEU A 54 3.55 5.58 41.05
CA LEU A 54 2.36 5.02 40.42
C LEU A 54 1.86 5.91 39.28
N LEU A 55 1.87 7.23 39.43
CA LEU A 55 1.51 8.19 38.36
C LEU A 55 2.53 8.15 37.22
N THR A 56 3.82 8.02 37.51
CA THR A 56 4.87 7.89 36.49
C THR A 56 4.72 6.56 35.74
N ILE A 57 4.45 5.46 36.43
CA ILE A 57 4.15 4.17 35.78
C ILE A 57 2.85 4.27 34.96
N LEU A 58 1.83 4.93 35.49
CA LEU A 58 0.57 5.15 34.77
C LEU A 58 0.76 6.02 33.52
N LEU A 59 1.58 7.08 33.60
CA LEU A 59 1.95 7.92 32.46
C LEU A 59 2.76 7.14 31.42
N LEU A 60 3.71 6.31 31.85
CA LEU A 60 4.47 5.41 30.99
C LEU A 60 3.57 4.34 30.36
N LEU A 61 2.53 3.88 31.07
CA LEU A 61 1.54 2.94 30.55
C LEU A 61 0.51 3.62 29.65
N LEU A 62 0.26 4.91 29.79
CA LEU A 62 -0.60 5.71 28.92
C LEU A 62 0.13 6.20 27.65
N ASP A 63 1.46 6.15 27.63
CA ASP A 63 2.23 6.37 26.42
C ASP A 63 2.05 5.16 25.49
N ASN A 64 1.15 5.32 24.51
CA ASN A 64 0.89 4.29 23.47
C ASN A 64 2.18 3.79 22.79
N ASN A 65 3.22 4.63 22.71
CA ASN A 65 4.52 4.26 22.13
C ASN A 65 5.29 3.29 23.04
N PHE A 66 5.22 3.45 24.38
CA PHE A 66 5.86 2.54 25.32
C PHE A 66 5.18 1.17 25.32
N PHE A 67 3.84 1.14 25.32
CA PHE A 67 3.05 -0.10 25.28
C PHE A 67 3.24 -0.85 23.96
N GLN A 68 3.24 -0.14 22.84
CA GLN A 68 3.53 -0.74 21.53
C GLN A 68 4.96 -1.31 21.49
N LYS A 69 5.97 -0.57 21.94
CA LYS A 69 7.36 -1.06 22.03
C LYS A 69 7.49 -2.30 22.93
N PHE A 70 6.76 -2.37 24.04
CA PHE A 70 6.81 -3.50 24.96
C PHE A 70 6.10 -4.76 24.44
N ILE A 71 4.93 -4.60 23.79
CA ILE A 71 4.18 -5.71 23.17
C ILE A 71 4.93 -6.26 21.96
N PHE A 72 5.51 -5.38 21.12
CA PHE A 72 6.26 -5.78 19.93
C PHE A 72 7.62 -6.43 20.24
N LYS A 73 8.25 -6.12 21.35
CA LYS A 73 9.58 -6.65 21.72
C LYS A 73 9.60 -8.17 21.90
N ASN A 74 8.50 -8.79 22.30
CA ASN A 74 8.45 -10.24 22.53
C ASN A 74 8.22 -11.08 21.27
N ASP A 75 7.80 -10.47 20.14
CA ASP A 75 7.46 -11.22 18.91
C ASP A 75 8.38 -10.91 17.72
N ILE A 76 9.38 -10.05 17.93
CA ILE A 76 10.28 -9.57 16.86
C ILE A 76 11.28 -10.63 16.44
N ASN A 77 11.71 -11.50 17.33
CA ASN A 77 12.68 -12.54 17.03
C ASN A 77 12.27 -13.44 15.87
N LYS A 78 10.98 -13.54 15.60
CA LYS A 78 10.46 -14.27 14.43
C LYS A 78 10.94 -13.73 13.08
N TYR A 79 11.36 -12.45 13.02
CA TYR A 79 11.88 -11.84 11.79
C TYR A 79 13.40 -12.03 11.60
N PHE A 80 14.12 -12.37 12.68
CA PHE A 80 15.57 -12.52 12.64
C PHE A 80 15.97 -13.98 12.43
N ILE A 81 15.54 -14.55 11.29
CA ILE A 81 15.90 -15.91 10.89
C ILE A 81 17.30 -15.88 10.26
N PRO A 82 18.25 -16.70 10.72
CA PRO A 82 19.60 -16.76 10.16
C PRO A 82 19.59 -16.99 8.64
N ASN A 83 20.50 -16.35 7.94
CA ASN A 83 20.67 -16.47 6.48
C ASN A 83 19.44 -16.06 5.64
N THR A 84 18.59 -15.18 6.18
CA THR A 84 17.45 -14.61 5.46
C THR A 84 17.54 -13.09 5.33
N TYR A 85 16.86 -12.56 4.32
CA TYR A 85 16.70 -11.13 4.08
C TYR A 85 15.31 -10.67 4.50
N ARG A 86 15.25 -9.63 5.33
CA ARG A 86 14.00 -9.01 5.78
C ARG A 86 13.57 -7.96 4.78
N ILE A 87 12.43 -8.16 4.15
CA ILE A 87 11.84 -7.25 3.17
C ILE A 87 10.58 -6.64 3.78
N ALA A 88 10.58 -5.32 3.97
CA ALA A 88 9.42 -4.60 4.46
C ALA A 88 8.55 -4.14 3.29
N PHE A 89 7.28 -4.53 3.31
CA PHE A 89 6.25 -4.06 2.38
C PHE A 89 5.38 -3.03 3.08
N VAL A 90 5.29 -1.83 2.54
CA VAL A 90 4.52 -0.75 3.13
C VAL A 90 3.38 -0.34 2.20
N PHE A 91 2.18 -0.32 2.74
CA PHE A 91 1.00 0.17 2.04
C PHE A 91 -0.02 0.78 3.01
N GLY A 92 -0.93 1.60 2.50
CA GLY A 92 -1.98 2.22 3.31
C GLY A 92 -3.32 2.29 2.59
N THR A 93 -3.30 2.08 1.29
CA THR A 93 -4.50 2.16 0.44
C THR A 93 -4.82 0.81 -0.20
N ARG A 94 -6.06 0.70 -0.67
CA ARG A 94 -6.54 -0.50 -1.37
C ARG A 94 -5.75 -0.81 -2.65
N PRO A 95 -5.48 0.15 -3.55
CA PRO A 95 -4.71 -0.13 -4.77
C PRO A 95 -3.30 -0.64 -4.49
N GLU A 96 -2.59 -0.07 -3.50
CA GLU A 96 -1.27 -0.54 -3.09
C GLU A 96 -1.31 -2.01 -2.64
N ALA A 97 -2.24 -2.34 -1.75
CA ALA A 97 -2.38 -3.71 -1.24
C ALA A 97 -2.66 -4.72 -2.36
N LEU A 98 -3.54 -4.39 -3.31
CA LEU A 98 -3.85 -5.24 -4.45
C LEU A 98 -2.63 -5.49 -5.33
N LYS A 99 -1.82 -4.46 -5.58
CA LYS A 99 -0.63 -4.55 -6.44
C LYS A 99 0.54 -5.22 -5.73
N LEU A 100 0.68 -5.08 -4.41
CA LEU A 100 1.74 -5.74 -3.64
C LEU A 100 1.41 -7.19 -3.26
N PHE A 101 0.14 -7.55 -3.19
CA PHE A 101 -0.30 -8.88 -2.78
C PHE A 101 0.33 -10.03 -3.57
N PRO A 102 0.34 -10.05 -4.93
CA PRO A 102 0.94 -11.13 -5.69
C PRO A 102 2.44 -11.23 -5.46
N LEU A 103 3.14 -10.10 -5.34
CA LEU A 103 4.58 -10.08 -5.06
C LEU A 103 4.90 -10.60 -3.65
N ILE A 104 4.12 -10.21 -2.65
CA ILE A 104 4.27 -10.74 -1.29
C ILE A 104 4.04 -12.26 -1.26
N LYS A 105 3.01 -12.73 -1.98
CA LYS A 105 2.71 -14.15 -2.09
C LYS A 105 3.87 -14.92 -2.72
N GLU A 106 4.47 -14.37 -3.77
CA GLU A 106 5.59 -14.97 -4.48
C GLU A 106 6.85 -15.01 -3.61
N LEU A 107 7.26 -13.89 -3.02
CA LEU A 107 8.45 -13.83 -2.16
C LEU A 107 8.32 -14.69 -0.89
N LYS A 108 7.12 -14.87 -0.34
CA LYS A 108 6.89 -15.77 0.81
C LYS A 108 7.15 -17.25 0.50
N GLN A 109 7.12 -17.66 -0.76
CA GLN A 109 7.46 -19.03 -1.15
C GLN A 109 8.96 -19.28 -1.07
N ASN A 110 9.77 -18.25 -1.17
CA ASN A 110 11.23 -18.33 -1.09
C ASN A 110 11.71 -18.19 0.36
N LYS A 111 12.21 -19.28 0.94
CA LYS A 111 12.69 -19.33 2.33
C LYS A 111 13.87 -18.38 2.64
N LYS A 112 14.48 -17.77 1.63
CA LYS A 112 15.53 -16.76 1.83
C LYS A 112 14.98 -15.40 2.25
N PHE A 113 13.66 -15.17 2.12
CA PHE A 113 13.04 -13.90 2.44
C PHE A 113 12.07 -13.99 3.60
N VAL A 114 12.17 -13.04 4.50
CA VAL A 114 11.19 -12.77 5.56
C VAL A 114 10.42 -11.52 5.15
N CYS A 115 9.19 -11.70 4.64
CA CYS A 115 8.31 -10.61 4.25
C CYS A 115 7.62 -10.03 5.49
N ILE A 116 7.82 -8.75 5.75
CA ILE A 116 7.25 -8.01 6.88
C ILE A 116 6.25 -6.99 6.33
N ILE A 117 5.00 -7.09 6.73
CA ILE A 117 3.89 -6.35 6.13
C ILE A 117 3.43 -5.25 7.07
N ILE A 118 3.59 -4.01 6.62
CA ILE A 118 3.28 -2.79 7.37
C ILE A 118 2.11 -2.08 6.69
N ASN A 119 0.97 -2.03 7.39
CA ASN A 119 -0.20 -1.29 6.97
C ASN A 119 -0.29 0.03 7.73
N THR A 120 -0.26 1.15 7.02
CA THR A 120 -0.44 2.47 7.63
C THR A 120 -1.91 2.76 7.96
N GLY A 121 -2.85 2.09 7.29
CA GLY A 121 -4.28 2.23 7.54
C GLY A 121 -4.87 3.53 7.00
N GLN A 122 -4.34 4.06 5.89
CA GLN A 122 -4.87 5.26 5.24
C GLN A 122 -6.32 5.08 4.78
N HIS A 123 -6.75 3.87 4.35
CA HIS A 123 -8.12 3.52 3.97
C HIS A 123 -8.61 2.30 4.78
N LYS A 124 -8.89 2.48 6.07
CA LYS A 124 -9.08 1.40 7.05
C LYS A 124 -10.14 0.37 6.67
N GLU A 125 -11.38 0.79 6.37
CA GLU A 125 -12.50 -0.14 6.16
C GLU A 125 -12.45 -0.82 4.79
N MET A 126 -12.18 -0.06 3.72
CA MET A 126 -12.09 -0.58 2.36
C MET A 126 -10.91 -1.53 2.18
N LEU A 127 -9.79 -1.24 2.85
CA LEU A 127 -8.61 -2.08 2.83
C LEU A 127 -8.85 -3.40 3.57
N LYS A 128 -9.51 -3.35 4.74
CA LYS A 128 -9.85 -4.55 5.50
C LYS A 128 -10.69 -5.53 4.68
N GLN A 129 -11.74 -5.06 4.02
CA GLN A 129 -12.61 -5.92 3.20
C GLN A 129 -11.84 -6.70 2.13
N ILE A 130 -10.87 -6.04 1.48
CA ILE A 130 -10.04 -6.70 0.46
C ILE A 130 -9.08 -7.69 1.07
N LEU A 131 -8.37 -7.29 2.11
CA LEU A 131 -7.41 -8.15 2.79
C LEU A 131 -8.09 -9.40 3.37
N ASP A 132 -9.30 -9.26 3.90
CA ASP A 132 -10.12 -10.39 4.35
C ASP A 132 -10.51 -11.29 3.17
N SER A 133 -10.93 -10.70 2.05
CA SER A 133 -11.32 -11.44 0.84
C SER A 133 -10.15 -12.20 0.19
N LEU A 134 -8.93 -11.68 0.32
CA LEU A 134 -7.68 -12.33 -0.12
C LEU A 134 -7.13 -13.32 0.92
N ASN A 135 -7.79 -13.49 2.07
CA ASN A 135 -7.26 -14.20 3.24
C ASN A 135 -5.90 -13.64 3.71
N PHE A 136 -5.68 -12.35 3.52
CA PHE A 136 -4.40 -11.70 3.72
C PHE A 136 -4.33 -10.82 4.98
N TYR A 137 -5.48 -10.48 5.58
CA TYR A 137 -5.52 -9.61 6.76
C TYR A 137 -4.74 -10.18 7.95
N SER A 138 -4.78 -11.49 8.15
CA SER A 138 -3.99 -12.19 9.19
C SER A 138 -2.48 -12.17 8.94
N SER A 139 -2.04 -11.75 7.76
CA SER A 139 -0.61 -11.65 7.40
C SER A 139 -0.01 -10.27 7.65
N ILE A 140 -0.79 -9.29 8.13
CA ILE A 140 -0.27 -7.96 8.48
C ILE A 140 0.49 -8.07 9.80
N ASP A 141 1.75 -7.68 9.78
CA ASP A 141 2.62 -7.70 10.95
C ASP A 141 2.45 -6.44 11.81
N PHE A 142 2.33 -5.27 11.15
CA PHE A 142 2.16 -3.98 11.81
C PHE A 142 1.00 -3.20 11.22
N ASN A 143 0.11 -2.69 12.09
CA ASN A 143 -1.03 -1.88 11.68
C ASN A 143 -1.00 -0.55 12.45
N LEU A 144 -0.61 0.54 11.76
CA LEU A 144 -0.30 1.83 12.38
C LEU A 144 -1.51 2.71 12.66
N ASN A 145 -2.60 2.54 11.89
CA ASN A 145 -3.83 3.32 12.04
C ASN A 145 -3.58 4.86 12.07
N ILE A 146 -2.79 5.38 11.14
CA ILE A 146 -2.31 6.77 11.14
C ILE A 146 -3.39 7.82 10.84
N MET A 147 -4.54 7.42 10.25
CA MET A 147 -5.58 8.34 9.83
C MET A 147 -6.29 9.00 11.01
N ARG A 148 -6.49 10.30 10.91
CA ARG A 148 -7.31 11.12 11.81
C ARG A 148 -8.27 11.99 11.01
N ASN A 149 -9.40 12.35 11.61
CA ASN A 149 -10.36 13.24 10.96
C ASN A 149 -9.73 14.63 10.70
N ASN A 150 -10.02 15.20 9.54
CA ASN A 150 -9.63 16.57 9.14
C ASN A 150 -8.11 16.83 9.19
N GLN A 151 -7.26 15.81 9.04
CA GLN A 151 -5.81 16.02 8.99
C GLN A 151 -5.35 16.57 7.63
N SER A 152 -4.34 17.44 7.65
CA SER A 152 -3.66 17.91 6.45
C SER A 152 -2.71 16.85 5.88
N LEU A 153 -2.29 16.99 4.62
CA LEU A 153 -1.26 16.12 4.03
C LEU A 153 0.05 16.17 4.83
N SER A 154 0.46 17.34 5.29
CA SER A 154 1.67 17.51 6.11
C SER A 154 1.59 16.74 7.43
N GLN A 155 0.43 16.76 8.10
CA GLN A 155 0.20 16.00 9.33
C GLN A 155 0.18 14.49 9.08
N LEU A 156 -0.38 14.05 7.95
CA LEU A 156 -0.36 12.65 7.54
C LEU A 156 1.08 12.20 7.27
N THR A 157 1.81 12.93 6.45
CA THR A 157 3.20 12.63 6.06
C THR A 157 4.13 12.55 7.27
N SER A 158 4.14 13.58 8.12
CA SER A 158 5.03 13.63 9.30
C SER A 158 4.78 12.48 10.27
N ARG A 159 3.51 12.14 10.53
CA ARG A 159 3.15 11.01 11.38
C ARG A 159 3.55 9.68 10.75
N THR A 160 3.33 9.51 9.45
CA THR A 160 3.68 8.28 8.75
C THR A 160 5.19 8.05 8.77
N ILE A 161 5.99 9.07 8.52
CA ILE A 161 7.46 8.99 8.60
C ILE A 161 7.90 8.54 10.00
N SER A 162 7.41 9.20 11.06
CA SER A 162 7.81 8.91 12.44
C SER A 162 7.43 7.51 12.91
N GLU A 163 6.21 7.06 12.58
CA GLU A 163 5.75 5.72 12.96
C GLU A 163 6.51 4.62 12.19
N ILE A 164 6.75 4.82 10.90
CA ILE A 164 7.52 3.89 10.07
C ILE A 164 8.98 3.84 10.50
N GLU A 165 9.59 4.98 10.83
CA GLU A 165 10.96 5.04 11.37
C GLU A 165 11.10 4.14 12.61
N THR A 166 10.13 4.21 13.52
CA THR A 166 10.12 3.37 14.72
C THR A 166 10.12 1.88 14.36
N ILE A 167 9.32 1.48 13.37
CA ILE A 167 9.27 0.08 12.93
C ILE A 167 10.57 -0.33 12.24
N TYR A 168 11.12 0.49 11.34
CA TYR A 168 12.36 0.16 10.66
C TYR A 168 13.52 -0.01 11.64
N ASN A 169 13.61 0.85 12.65
CA ASN A 169 14.59 0.70 13.74
C ASN A 169 14.43 -0.62 14.50
N LEU A 170 13.21 -1.14 14.57
CA LEU A 170 12.87 -2.36 15.27
C LEU A 170 13.18 -3.61 14.47
N ILE A 171 12.76 -3.66 13.19
CA ILE A 171 12.87 -4.84 12.32
C ILE A 171 14.15 -4.84 11.49
N LYS A 172 14.82 -3.68 11.35
CA LYS A 172 16.04 -3.48 10.55
C LYS A 172 15.95 -4.18 9.18
N PRO A 173 15.06 -3.74 8.29
CA PRO A 173 14.84 -4.42 7.02
C PRO A 173 16.07 -4.28 6.11
N ASN A 174 16.31 -5.30 5.29
CA ASN A 174 17.38 -5.29 4.30
C ASN A 174 16.98 -4.52 3.03
N ALA A 175 15.68 -4.40 2.78
CA ALA A 175 15.10 -3.50 1.78
C ALA A 175 13.65 -3.18 2.12
N VAL A 176 13.16 -2.07 1.56
CA VAL A 176 11.77 -1.61 1.65
C VAL A 176 11.17 -1.62 0.26
N ILE A 177 9.98 -2.19 0.12
CA ILE A 177 9.19 -2.16 -1.11
C ILE A 177 8.04 -1.19 -0.92
N VAL A 178 7.96 -0.20 -1.80
CA VAL A 178 6.85 0.75 -1.93
C VAL A 178 6.20 0.59 -3.30
N GLN A 179 4.94 1.01 -3.40
CA GLN A 179 4.16 0.88 -4.63
C GLN A 179 3.52 2.21 -4.99
N GLY A 180 3.68 2.62 -6.25
CA GLY A 180 3.01 3.79 -6.82
C GLY A 180 3.44 5.09 -6.17
N ASP A 181 2.46 5.96 -5.90
CA ASP A 181 2.68 7.39 -5.66
C ASP A 181 1.88 7.96 -4.49
N THR A 182 1.41 7.10 -3.60
CA THR A 182 0.63 7.53 -2.44
C THR A 182 1.51 8.27 -1.42
N THR A 183 0.87 9.06 -0.56
CA THR A 183 1.56 9.68 0.59
C THR A 183 2.18 8.62 1.53
N THR A 184 1.57 7.43 1.61
CA THR A 184 2.13 6.28 2.34
C THR A 184 3.45 5.82 1.71
N GLY A 185 3.46 5.55 0.39
CA GLY A 185 4.65 5.13 -0.35
C GLY A 185 5.78 6.16 -0.26
N PHE A 186 5.45 7.45 -0.47
CA PHE A 186 6.37 8.56 -0.30
C PHE A 186 6.99 8.60 1.11
N SER A 187 6.16 8.57 2.15
CA SER A 187 6.64 8.65 3.54
C SER A 187 7.50 7.45 3.93
N ALA A 188 7.13 6.26 3.45
CA ALA A 188 7.89 5.04 3.68
C ALA A 188 9.26 5.08 3.00
N ALA A 189 9.31 5.56 1.75
CA ALA A 189 10.56 5.71 1.01
C ALA A 189 11.49 6.74 1.66
N VAL A 190 10.97 7.92 2.05
CA VAL A 190 11.77 8.95 2.75
C VAL A 190 12.32 8.43 4.07
N SER A 191 11.51 7.71 4.86
CA SER A 191 11.96 7.10 6.13
C SER A 191 13.05 6.06 5.90
N ALA A 192 12.94 5.23 4.83
CA ALA A 192 13.96 4.25 4.45
C ALA A 192 15.27 4.93 4.01
N TYR A 193 15.16 5.97 3.18
CA TYR A 193 16.31 6.74 2.72
C TYR A 193 17.15 7.34 3.86
N TYR A 194 16.48 7.94 4.85
CA TYR A 194 17.15 8.51 6.03
C TYR A 194 17.89 7.46 6.86
N GLN A 195 17.40 6.20 6.84
CA GLN A 195 18.04 5.09 7.52
C GLN A 195 19.00 4.29 6.63
N LYS A 196 19.26 4.75 5.39
CA LYS A 196 20.12 4.08 4.40
C LYS A 196 19.67 2.66 4.07
N ILE A 197 18.35 2.43 4.09
CA ILE A 197 17.75 1.15 3.70
C ILE A 197 17.44 1.20 2.21
N PRO A 198 17.86 0.21 1.41
CA PRO A 198 17.54 0.13 -0.01
C PRO A 198 16.03 0.17 -0.29
N ILE A 199 15.63 0.93 -1.30
CA ILE A 199 14.24 1.15 -1.70
C ILE A 199 14.00 0.52 -3.06
N PHE A 200 12.96 -0.31 -3.15
CA PHE A 200 12.51 -0.94 -4.38
C PHE A 200 11.12 -0.39 -4.73
N HIS A 201 10.99 0.23 -5.88
CA HIS A 201 9.76 0.90 -6.28
C HIS A 201 8.99 0.09 -7.32
N VAL A 202 7.83 -0.43 -6.94
CA VAL A 202 6.88 -1.11 -7.83
C VAL A 202 5.96 -0.07 -8.48
N GLU A 203 5.80 -0.13 -9.79
CA GLU A 203 5.10 0.86 -10.62
C GLU A 203 5.88 2.19 -10.72
N ALA A 204 7.21 2.08 -10.88
CA ALA A 204 8.11 3.22 -11.06
C ALA A 204 8.00 3.85 -12.46
N GLY A 205 8.35 5.11 -12.56
CA GLY A 205 8.52 5.81 -13.85
C GLY A 205 7.25 6.32 -14.52
N LEU A 206 6.07 6.20 -13.91
CA LEU A 206 4.86 6.87 -14.41
C LEU A 206 5.04 8.39 -14.33
N ARG A 207 4.63 9.14 -15.37
CA ARG A 207 4.75 10.61 -15.42
C ARG A 207 3.56 11.25 -16.13
N THR A 208 3.09 12.35 -15.54
CA THR A 208 2.23 13.33 -16.24
C THR A 208 3.00 14.57 -16.63
N HIS A 209 4.20 14.79 -16.07
CA HIS A 209 5.01 16.00 -16.19
C HIS A 209 4.27 17.27 -15.73
N ASN A 210 3.29 17.12 -14.84
CA ASN A 210 2.51 18.21 -14.30
C ASN A 210 2.31 18.04 -12.78
N LEU A 211 3.08 18.77 -11.99
CA LEU A 211 3.02 18.71 -10.51
C LEU A 211 1.65 19.11 -9.93
N LYS A 212 0.78 19.73 -10.73
CA LYS A 212 -0.56 20.13 -10.29
C LYS A 212 -1.60 19.02 -10.50
N TYR A 213 -1.33 18.06 -11.41
CA TYR A 213 -2.30 17.04 -11.81
C TYR A 213 -1.62 15.72 -12.22
N PRO A 214 -1.88 14.62 -11.48
CA PRO A 214 -2.61 14.54 -10.21
C PRO A 214 -1.80 15.11 -9.03
N PHE A 215 -2.48 15.67 -8.03
CA PHE A 215 -1.87 16.21 -6.83
C PHE A 215 -2.31 15.44 -5.58
N PRO A 216 -1.38 14.97 -4.71
CA PRO A 216 0.09 15.20 -4.73
C PRO A 216 0.89 14.10 -5.47
N GLU A 217 0.25 13.23 -6.23
CA GLU A 217 0.80 11.97 -6.73
C GLU A 217 2.03 12.18 -7.64
N GLU A 218 2.01 13.20 -8.53
CA GLU A 218 3.17 13.44 -9.42
C GLU A 218 4.42 13.83 -8.64
N PHE A 219 4.28 14.68 -7.61
CA PHE A 219 5.39 15.02 -6.72
C PHE A 219 5.89 13.81 -5.95
N ASN A 220 4.98 12.99 -5.42
CA ASN A 220 5.34 11.81 -4.65
C ASN A 220 6.16 10.83 -5.50
N ARG A 221 5.73 10.52 -6.74
CA ARG A 221 6.41 9.53 -7.59
C ARG A 221 7.79 10.00 -8.04
N LEU A 222 7.93 11.27 -8.39
CA LEU A 222 9.23 11.88 -8.70
C LEU A 222 10.21 11.73 -7.53
N THR A 223 9.76 12.09 -6.33
CA THR A 223 10.62 12.01 -5.14
C THR A 223 10.96 10.57 -4.76
N ILE A 224 10.01 9.64 -4.86
CA ILE A 224 10.28 8.21 -4.63
C ILE A 224 11.34 7.72 -5.62
N ASP A 225 11.16 8.03 -6.92
CA ASP A 225 12.10 7.60 -7.96
C ASP A 225 13.49 8.23 -7.79
N ASP A 226 13.60 9.43 -7.18
CA ASP A 226 14.91 10.07 -6.92
C ASP A 226 15.76 9.32 -5.88
N ILE A 227 15.13 8.59 -4.98
CA ILE A 227 15.79 7.89 -3.87
C ILE A 227 15.71 6.36 -3.98
N THR A 228 15.22 5.84 -5.10
CA THR A 228 15.01 4.40 -5.36
C THR A 228 16.29 3.71 -5.82
N ASN A 229 16.51 2.47 -5.39
CA ASN A 229 17.61 1.62 -5.79
C ASN A 229 17.27 0.63 -6.92
N LEU A 230 16.03 0.10 -6.94
CA LEU A 230 15.53 -0.75 -8.02
C LEU A 230 14.17 -0.25 -8.50
N TYR A 231 14.04 -0.06 -9.80
CA TYR A 231 12.83 0.45 -10.45
C TYR A 231 12.11 -0.68 -11.19
N PHE A 232 10.89 -1.01 -10.79
CA PHE A 232 10.05 -1.98 -11.48
C PHE A 232 8.98 -1.24 -12.28
N CYS A 233 9.26 -1.05 -13.54
CA CYS A 233 8.43 -0.26 -14.45
C CYS A 233 7.31 -1.11 -15.05
N PRO A 234 6.07 -0.61 -15.13
CA PRO A 234 4.97 -1.33 -15.77
C PRO A 234 5.16 -1.46 -17.29
N THR A 235 5.88 -0.54 -17.95
CA THR A 235 6.02 -0.46 -19.40
C THR A 235 7.36 0.13 -19.80
N ASP A 236 7.73 -0.03 -21.09
CA ASP A 236 8.90 0.64 -21.69
C ASP A 236 8.78 2.17 -21.65
N TRP A 237 7.55 2.70 -21.75
CA TRP A 237 7.30 4.13 -21.59
C TRP A 237 7.71 4.63 -20.20
N ALA A 238 7.28 3.93 -19.16
CA ALA A 238 7.65 4.28 -17.78
C ALA A 238 9.17 4.19 -17.58
N ALA A 239 9.83 3.14 -18.09
CA ALA A 239 11.28 3.01 -18.07
C ALA A 239 11.98 4.16 -18.82
N SER A 240 11.45 4.57 -19.97
CA SER A 240 12.01 5.67 -20.77
C SER A 240 11.97 7.03 -20.04
N ASN A 241 10.97 7.25 -19.18
CA ASN A 241 10.90 8.46 -18.35
C ASN A 241 12.06 8.50 -17.35
N LEU A 242 12.35 7.39 -16.68
CA LEU A 242 13.47 7.29 -15.73
C LEU A 242 14.83 7.48 -16.43
N LEU A 243 15.00 6.90 -17.61
CA LEU A 243 16.22 7.09 -18.40
C LEU A 243 16.43 8.56 -18.80
N LYS A 244 15.35 9.27 -19.19
CA LYS A 244 15.39 10.72 -19.47
C LYS A 244 15.72 11.56 -18.24
N GLU A 245 15.42 11.06 -17.06
CA GLU A 245 15.73 11.67 -15.75
C GLU A 245 17.12 11.23 -15.25
N ASN A 246 17.94 10.60 -16.09
CA ASN A 246 19.29 10.13 -15.80
C ASN A 246 19.39 9.10 -14.68
N LYS A 247 18.34 8.26 -14.50
CA LYS A 247 18.44 7.10 -13.60
C LYS A 247 19.30 6.01 -14.25
N GLU A 248 20.03 5.28 -13.41
CA GLU A 248 20.94 4.22 -13.87
C GLU A 248 20.18 3.08 -14.57
N SER A 249 20.48 2.82 -15.83
CA SER A 249 19.80 1.82 -16.65
C SER A 249 19.85 0.41 -16.08
N ASN A 250 20.94 0.05 -15.39
CA ASN A 250 21.12 -1.26 -14.77
C ASN A 250 20.16 -1.53 -13.60
N ASN A 251 19.51 -0.50 -13.08
CA ASN A 251 18.56 -0.59 -11.98
C ASN A 251 17.09 -0.49 -12.44
N ILE A 252 16.86 -0.30 -13.76
CA ILE A 252 15.53 -0.13 -14.35
C ILE A 252 15.11 -1.43 -15.02
N TYR A 253 13.97 -1.98 -14.61
CA TYR A 253 13.44 -3.24 -15.11
C TYR A 253 12.00 -3.06 -15.58
N VAL A 254 11.71 -3.42 -16.83
CA VAL A 254 10.33 -3.47 -17.35
C VAL A 254 9.75 -4.83 -16.97
N THR A 255 8.87 -4.83 -15.98
CA THR A 255 8.32 -6.05 -15.38
C THR A 255 6.85 -6.29 -15.71
N GLY A 256 6.17 -5.29 -16.24
CA GLY A 256 4.71 -5.25 -16.23
C GLY A 256 4.18 -4.70 -14.90
N ASN A 257 2.86 -4.55 -14.80
CA ASN A 257 2.19 -4.08 -13.59
C ASN A 257 1.58 -5.26 -12.83
N THR A 258 1.88 -5.36 -11.55
CA THR A 258 1.39 -6.41 -10.65
C THR A 258 -0.14 -6.41 -10.46
N ILE A 259 -0.86 -5.35 -10.88
CA ILE A 259 -2.33 -5.38 -10.91
C ILE A 259 -2.85 -6.43 -11.90
N VAL A 260 -2.11 -6.67 -13.01
CA VAL A 260 -2.47 -7.69 -14.00
C VAL A 260 -2.31 -9.10 -13.40
N ASP A 261 -1.32 -9.29 -12.53
CA ASP A 261 -1.17 -10.54 -11.76
C ASP A 261 -2.39 -10.76 -10.86
N THR A 262 -2.81 -9.72 -10.14
CA THR A 262 -4.00 -9.78 -9.26
C THR A 262 -5.27 -10.03 -10.04
N LEU A 263 -5.41 -9.40 -11.21
CA LEU A 263 -6.52 -9.60 -12.13
C LEU A 263 -6.66 -11.09 -12.51
N TYR A 264 -5.59 -11.69 -13.05
CA TYR A 264 -5.62 -13.09 -13.47
C TYR A 264 -5.72 -14.06 -12.29
N LEU A 265 -5.07 -13.78 -11.15
CA LEU A 265 -5.27 -14.56 -9.93
C LEU A 265 -6.73 -14.53 -9.48
N THR A 266 -7.40 -13.39 -9.60
CA THR A 266 -8.83 -13.26 -9.27
C THR A 266 -9.69 -14.10 -10.19
N LEU A 267 -9.56 -13.93 -11.50
CA LEU A 267 -10.38 -14.65 -12.49
C LEU A 267 -10.18 -16.16 -12.44
N ASN A 268 -8.95 -16.63 -12.19
CA ASN A 268 -8.63 -18.05 -12.16
C ASN A 268 -9.06 -18.73 -10.86
N ASN A 269 -9.08 -18.00 -9.73
CA ASN A 269 -9.33 -18.59 -8.41
C ASN A 269 -10.69 -18.25 -7.81
N THR A 270 -11.47 -17.37 -8.44
CA THR A 270 -12.79 -16.96 -7.93
C THR A 270 -13.86 -17.07 -9.02
N SER A 271 -15.11 -17.16 -8.59
CA SER A 271 -16.28 -17.08 -9.48
C SER A 271 -17.10 -15.84 -9.13
N PRO A 272 -17.84 -15.26 -10.09
CA PRO A 272 -18.76 -14.14 -9.79
C PRO A 272 -19.69 -14.50 -8.65
N SER A 273 -19.86 -13.58 -7.70
CA SER A 273 -20.80 -13.75 -6.59
C SER A 273 -22.23 -13.96 -7.11
N LYS A 274 -23.10 -14.51 -6.24
CA LYS A 274 -24.52 -14.66 -6.55
C LYS A 274 -25.16 -13.30 -6.95
N ASN A 275 -24.71 -12.22 -6.31
CA ASN A 275 -25.20 -10.87 -6.60
C ASN A 275 -24.83 -10.43 -8.01
N ILE A 276 -23.57 -10.63 -8.43
CA ILE A 276 -23.12 -10.29 -9.79
C ILE A 276 -23.83 -11.15 -10.84
N LYS A 277 -23.95 -12.47 -10.61
CA LYS A 277 -24.73 -13.34 -11.53
C LYS A 277 -26.16 -12.85 -11.69
N THR A 278 -26.81 -12.48 -10.60
CA THR A 278 -28.18 -11.94 -10.61
C THR A 278 -28.25 -10.59 -11.33
N LEU A 279 -27.28 -9.70 -11.07
CA LEU A 279 -27.18 -8.39 -11.72
C LEU A 279 -27.03 -8.54 -13.24
N ILE A 280 -26.13 -9.40 -13.71
CA ILE A 280 -25.92 -9.66 -15.14
C ILE A 280 -27.20 -10.23 -15.78
N LYS A 281 -27.86 -11.21 -15.13
CA LYS A 281 -29.13 -11.76 -15.60
C LYS A 281 -30.22 -10.70 -15.70
N LYS A 282 -30.37 -9.88 -14.65
CA LYS A 282 -31.31 -8.74 -14.64
C LYS A 282 -30.99 -7.75 -15.77
N SER A 283 -29.73 -7.38 -15.95
CA SER A 283 -29.29 -6.46 -17.00
C SER A 283 -29.71 -6.95 -18.38
N LYS A 284 -29.42 -8.22 -18.71
CA LYS A 284 -29.79 -8.80 -20.00
C LYS A 284 -31.32 -8.82 -20.22
N SER A 285 -32.13 -8.94 -19.17
CA SER A 285 -33.61 -8.93 -19.28
C SER A 285 -34.19 -7.54 -19.53
N LEU A 286 -33.42 -6.47 -19.38
CA LEU A 286 -33.87 -5.10 -19.60
C LEU A 286 -33.68 -4.63 -21.06
N CYS A 287 -32.91 -5.35 -21.85
CA CYS A 287 -32.74 -5.07 -23.28
C CYS A 287 -33.91 -5.67 -24.10
N SER A 288 -34.11 -5.13 -25.30
CA SER A 288 -35.10 -5.63 -26.26
C SER A 288 -34.77 -7.06 -26.75
N SER A 289 -33.48 -7.39 -26.89
CA SER A 289 -32.98 -8.73 -27.16
C SER A 289 -31.96 -9.10 -26.09
N LYS A 290 -32.13 -10.30 -25.46
CA LYS A 290 -31.21 -10.75 -24.39
C LYS A 290 -29.82 -11.12 -24.94
N ASP A 291 -29.78 -11.67 -26.15
CA ASP A 291 -28.56 -12.19 -26.76
C ASP A 291 -27.67 -11.06 -27.30
N GLU A 292 -28.28 -9.95 -27.71
CA GLU A 292 -27.60 -8.76 -28.22
C GLU A 292 -27.36 -7.67 -27.18
N CYS A 293 -27.71 -7.94 -25.94
CA CYS A 293 -27.61 -6.96 -24.86
C CYS A 293 -26.17 -6.66 -24.49
N LYS A 294 -25.76 -5.41 -24.68
CA LYS A 294 -24.43 -4.90 -24.38
C LYS A 294 -24.43 -4.27 -22.98
N ILE A 295 -23.68 -4.85 -22.07
CA ILE A 295 -23.50 -4.32 -20.71
C ILE A 295 -22.32 -3.36 -20.73
N ILE A 296 -22.54 -2.11 -20.34
CA ILE A 296 -21.51 -1.07 -20.22
C ILE A 296 -21.28 -0.80 -18.74
N LEU A 297 -20.03 -0.88 -18.31
CA LEU A 297 -19.64 -0.51 -16.94
C LEU A 297 -19.21 0.96 -16.92
N LEU A 298 -19.82 1.77 -16.07
CA LEU A 298 -19.39 3.14 -15.79
C LEU A 298 -18.83 3.21 -14.39
N THR A 299 -17.63 3.75 -14.23
CA THR A 299 -17.07 4.11 -12.93
C THR A 299 -16.51 5.54 -12.95
N CYS A 300 -16.90 6.35 -11.97
CA CYS A 300 -16.45 7.72 -11.83
C CYS A 300 -16.34 8.07 -10.34
N HIS A 301 -15.14 8.38 -9.87
CA HIS A 301 -14.88 8.60 -8.45
C HIS A 301 -13.79 9.65 -8.16
N ARG A 302 -13.12 10.19 -9.19
CA ARG A 302 -12.10 11.20 -9.00
C ARG A 302 -12.70 12.56 -8.65
N ARG A 303 -12.01 13.32 -7.77
CA ARG A 303 -12.48 14.62 -7.29
C ARG A 303 -12.61 15.66 -8.42
N GLU A 304 -11.72 15.57 -9.41
CA GLU A 304 -11.72 16.43 -10.60
C GLU A 304 -12.99 16.28 -11.46
N ASN A 305 -13.69 15.15 -11.32
CA ASN A 305 -14.91 14.86 -12.07
C ASN A 305 -16.19 15.29 -11.33
N TYR A 306 -16.09 15.89 -10.13
CA TYR A 306 -17.27 16.33 -9.41
C TYR A 306 -17.88 17.60 -10.04
N PHE A 307 -19.19 17.81 -9.82
CA PHE A 307 -20.01 18.93 -10.29
C PHE A 307 -20.27 18.90 -11.82
N GLU A 308 -19.73 19.85 -12.60
CA GLU A 308 -20.02 19.97 -14.02
C GLU A 308 -19.57 18.75 -14.85
N PRO A 309 -18.35 18.21 -14.69
CA PRO A 309 -17.93 17.07 -15.48
C PRO A 309 -18.82 15.83 -15.35
N ILE A 310 -19.29 15.51 -14.15
CA ILE A 310 -20.18 14.35 -13.96
C ILE A 310 -21.52 14.56 -14.65
N ASN A 311 -22.02 15.80 -14.75
CA ASN A 311 -23.26 16.10 -15.48
C ASN A 311 -23.09 15.82 -16.99
N ASN A 312 -21.97 16.16 -17.59
CA ASN A 312 -21.67 15.85 -19.00
C ASN A 312 -21.65 14.34 -19.24
N ILE A 313 -20.99 13.60 -18.32
CA ILE A 313 -20.96 12.12 -18.37
C ILE A 313 -22.39 11.56 -18.30
N LEU A 314 -23.21 12.01 -17.33
CA LEU A 314 -24.56 11.51 -17.14
C LEU A 314 -25.50 11.92 -18.28
N ASN A 315 -25.33 13.10 -18.86
CA ASN A 315 -26.07 13.51 -20.05
C ASN A 315 -25.74 12.61 -21.26
N ALA A 316 -24.47 12.28 -21.47
CA ALA A 316 -24.07 11.33 -22.50
C ALA A 316 -24.67 9.94 -22.26
N VAL A 317 -24.65 9.46 -21.00
CA VAL A 317 -25.28 8.20 -20.57
C VAL A 317 -26.77 8.18 -20.88
N GLN A 318 -27.51 9.24 -20.52
CA GLN A 318 -28.95 9.35 -20.81
C GLN A 318 -29.21 9.30 -22.32
N GLN A 319 -28.45 10.05 -23.09
CA GLN A 319 -28.60 10.08 -24.55
C GLN A 319 -28.28 8.72 -25.19
N LEU A 320 -27.23 8.02 -24.74
CA LEU A 320 -26.93 6.65 -25.18
C LEU A 320 -28.09 5.69 -24.91
N LEU A 321 -28.65 5.72 -23.70
CA LEU A 321 -29.79 4.90 -23.31
C LEU A 321 -31.07 5.26 -24.11
N LYS A 322 -31.23 6.52 -24.49
CA LYS A 322 -32.35 6.98 -25.33
C LYS A 322 -32.20 6.49 -26.77
N THR A 323 -30.98 6.54 -27.30
CA THR A 323 -30.69 6.17 -28.70
C THR A 323 -30.67 4.67 -28.93
N TYR A 324 -30.07 3.90 -28.00
CA TYR A 324 -29.86 2.45 -28.16
C TYR A 324 -30.69 1.65 -27.14
N ASN A 325 -31.53 0.73 -27.63
CA ASN A 325 -32.41 -0.09 -26.79
C ASN A 325 -31.79 -1.44 -26.38
N ASN A 326 -30.63 -1.77 -26.94
CA ASN A 326 -29.87 -3.00 -26.68
C ASN A 326 -28.66 -2.80 -25.75
N ILE A 327 -28.61 -1.69 -25.00
CA ILE A 327 -27.58 -1.43 -24.01
C ILE A 327 -28.16 -1.30 -22.61
N VAL A 328 -27.37 -1.71 -21.60
CA VAL A 328 -27.60 -1.46 -20.17
C VAL A 328 -26.33 -0.86 -19.60
N ILE A 329 -26.47 0.19 -18.82
CA ILE A 329 -25.34 0.83 -18.12
C ILE A 329 -25.43 0.50 -16.64
N ILE A 330 -24.36 -0.09 -16.11
CA ILE A 330 -24.20 -0.38 -14.67
C ILE A 330 -23.22 0.63 -14.12
N PHE A 331 -23.64 1.37 -13.11
CA PHE A 331 -22.82 2.39 -12.46
C PHE A 331 -22.71 2.12 -10.96
N PRO A 332 -21.65 1.42 -10.52
CA PRO A 332 -21.26 1.38 -9.11
C PRO A 332 -20.79 2.78 -8.69
N PHE A 333 -21.60 3.51 -7.95
CA PHE A 333 -21.28 4.89 -7.58
C PHE A 333 -20.82 5.00 -6.14
N HIS A 334 -19.87 5.89 -5.88
CA HIS A 334 -19.33 6.11 -4.55
C HIS A 334 -20.35 6.87 -3.69
N LEU A 335 -20.52 6.44 -2.42
CA LEU A 335 -21.45 7.06 -1.45
C LEU A 335 -21.00 8.44 -0.95
N ASN A 336 -19.98 9.05 -1.57
CA ASN A 336 -19.55 10.41 -1.27
C ASN A 336 -20.74 11.38 -1.49
N PRO A 337 -21.08 12.24 -0.52
CA PRO A 337 -22.19 13.18 -0.63
C PRO A 337 -22.16 14.04 -1.90
N ASN A 338 -20.96 14.47 -2.35
CA ASN A 338 -20.81 15.30 -3.55
C ASN A 338 -21.20 14.52 -4.83
N VAL A 339 -20.79 13.25 -4.94
CA VAL A 339 -21.15 12.38 -6.07
C VAL A 339 -22.65 12.11 -6.06
N LYS A 340 -23.19 11.76 -4.90
CA LYS A 340 -24.64 11.52 -4.73
C LYS A 340 -25.44 12.76 -5.12
N GLN A 341 -25.06 13.94 -4.65
CA GLN A 341 -25.74 15.21 -4.96
C GLN A 341 -25.69 15.54 -6.46
N SER A 342 -24.53 15.32 -7.11
CA SER A 342 -24.39 15.55 -8.54
C SER A 342 -25.27 14.60 -9.36
N ILE A 343 -25.29 13.31 -9.00
CA ILE A 343 -26.18 12.34 -9.65
C ILE A 343 -27.65 12.72 -9.42
N GLN A 344 -28.03 13.08 -8.19
CA GLN A 344 -29.39 13.47 -7.86
C GLN A 344 -29.86 14.67 -8.69
N LYS A 345 -29.01 15.69 -8.88
CA LYS A 345 -29.31 16.88 -9.68
C LYS A 345 -29.45 16.59 -11.19
N SER A 346 -28.89 15.49 -11.68
CA SER A 346 -28.95 15.11 -13.10
C SER A 346 -30.28 14.47 -13.51
N PHE A 347 -31.15 14.15 -12.56
CA PHE A 347 -32.46 13.52 -12.79
C PHE A 347 -33.57 14.25 -12.01
N PRO A 348 -34.83 14.27 -12.51
CA PRO A 348 -35.94 14.66 -11.69
C PRO A 348 -36.04 13.80 -10.42
N GLU A 349 -36.41 14.38 -9.29
CA GLU A 349 -36.36 13.73 -7.97
C GLU A 349 -37.08 12.38 -7.94
N ASN A 350 -38.29 12.32 -8.45
CA ASN A 350 -39.10 11.09 -8.54
C ASN A 350 -38.48 10.02 -9.47
N ILE A 351 -37.68 10.42 -10.45
CA ILE A 351 -36.96 9.50 -11.35
C ILE A 351 -35.72 8.97 -10.65
N TYR A 352 -34.97 9.85 -10.00
CA TYR A 352 -33.80 9.46 -9.20
C TYR A 352 -34.16 8.42 -8.14
N ASP A 353 -35.22 8.66 -7.35
CA ASP A 353 -35.66 7.72 -6.32
C ASP A 353 -36.05 6.36 -6.90
N ASN A 354 -36.75 6.33 -8.03
CA ASN A 354 -37.06 5.08 -8.72
C ASN A 354 -35.80 4.32 -9.17
N ILE A 355 -34.78 5.02 -9.69
CA ILE A 355 -33.51 4.39 -10.11
C ILE A 355 -32.81 3.79 -8.91
N ILE A 356 -32.68 4.54 -7.81
CA ILE A 356 -32.00 4.10 -6.58
C ILE A 356 -32.72 2.92 -5.92
N GLU A 357 -34.03 2.96 -5.86
CA GLU A 357 -34.84 1.88 -5.28
C GLU A 357 -35.01 0.68 -6.22
N GLY A 358 -34.55 0.78 -7.47
CA GLY A 358 -34.68 -0.26 -8.48
C GLY A 358 -36.15 -0.48 -8.92
N LYS A 359 -37.01 0.54 -8.72
CA LYS A 359 -38.40 0.55 -9.15
C LYS A 359 -38.52 0.85 -10.64
N LYS A 360 -39.57 0.31 -11.28
CA LYS A 360 -39.79 0.53 -12.70
C LYS A 360 -40.33 1.95 -12.96
N ILE A 361 -39.62 2.70 -13.78
CA ILE A 361 -40.05 4.01 -14.26
C ILE A 361 -41.15 3.82 -15.29
N LYS A 362 -42.30 4.46 -15.07
CA LYS A 362 -43.49 4.39 -15.95
C LYS A 362 -43.65 5.64 -16.81
N ASN A 363 -43.01 6.75 -16.47
CA ASN A 363 -43.04 7.98 -17.24
C ASN A 363 -42.40 7.75 -18.62
N LYS A 364 -43.14 8.05 -19.68
CA LYS A 364 -42.76 7.78 -21.09
C LYS A 364 -41.43 8.47 -21.48
N ASP A 365 -41.20 9.68 -20.99
CA ASP A 365 -40.00 10.46 -21.31
C ASP A 365 -38.71 9.88 -20.72
N TYR A 366 -38.84 9.05 -19.66
CA TYR A 366 -37.71 8.49 -18.90
C TYR A 366 -37.66 6.95 -18.93
N LEU A 367 -38.46 6.27 -19.77
CA LEU A 367 -38.47 4.80 -19.86
C LEU A 367 -37.09 4.20 -20.14
N HIS A 368 -36.27 4.91 -20.91
CA HIS A 368 -34.89 4.49 -21.24
C HIS A 368 -34.02 4.33 -20.00
N LEU A 369 -34.29 5.09 -18.93
CA LEU A 369 -33.53 5.03 -17.66
C LEU A 369 -33.81 3.76 -16.84
N ASN A 370 -34.80 2.93 -17.19
CA ASN A 370 -34.93 1.59 -16.62
C ASN A 370 -33.69 0.70 -16.91
N ARG A 371 -32.86 1.09 -17.88
CA ARG A 371 -31.60 0.41 -18.24
C ARG A 371 -30.35 1.08 -17.67
N LEU A 372 -30.50 2.07 -16.77
CA LEU A 372 -29.45 2.60 -15.91
C LEU A 372 -29.56 1.94 -14.53
N LEU A 373 -28.57 1.19 -14.15
CA LEU A 373 -28.50 0.51 -12.86
C LEU A 373 -27.47 1.20 -11.96
N LEU A 374 -27.96 2.05 -11.06
CA LEU A 374 -27.15 2.64 -9.99
C LEU A 374 -27.03 1.61 -8.86
N ILE A 375 -25.81 1.19 -8.53
CA ILE A 375 -25.57 0.18 -7.51
C ILE A 375 -24.56 0.67 -6.48
N PRO A 376 -24.55 0.10 -5.25
CA PRO A 376 -23.50 0.37 -4.29
C PRO A 376 -22.12 0.00 -4.84
N PRO A 377 -21.03 0.57 -4.27
CA PRO A 377 -19.66 0.20 -4.64
C PRO A 377 -19.44 -1.30 -4.50
N LEU A 378 -18.78 -1.88 -5.47
CA LEU A 378 -18.44 -3.30 -5.49
C LEU A 378 -17.12 -3.57 -4.76
N ASN A 379 -16.98 -4.75 -4.17
CA ASN A 379 -15.67 -5.26 -3.80
C ASN A 379 -14.84 -5.56 -5.07
N TYR A 380 -13.53 -5.74 -4.90
CA TYR A 380 -12.62 -5.89 -6.04
C TYR A 380 -12.95 -7.11 -6.92
N PHE A 381 -13.24 -8.25 -6.32
CA PHE A 381 -13.54 -9.48 -7.06
C PHE A 381 -14.80 -9.36 -7.92
N ASP A 382 -15.86 -8.81 -7.33
CA ASP A 382 -17.10 -8.57 -8.04
C ASP A 382 -16.94 -7.54 -9.15
N LEU A 383 -16.10 -6.51 -8.94
CA LEU A 383 -15.77 -5.52 -9.96
C LEU A 383 -15.05 -6.17 -11.15
N ILE A 384 -13.99 -6.95 -10.91
CA ILE A 384 -13.24 -7.65 -11.96
C ILE A 384 -14.13 -8.60 -12.76
N HIS A 385 -15.00 -9.34 -12.10
CA HIS A 385 -15.97 -10.18 -12.80
C HIS A 385 -16.92 -9.33 -13.65
N LEU A 386 -17.42 -8.20 -13.14
CA LEU A 386 -18.29 -7.31 -13.91
C LEU A 386 -17.56 -6.69 -15.10
N GLU A 387 -16.30 -6.29 -14.96
CA GLU A 387 -15.44 -5.84 -16.05
C GLU A 387 -15.32 -6.91 -17.14
N SER A 388 -15.06 -8.16 -16.76
CA SER A 388 -14.93 -9.26 -17.70
C SER A 388 -16.21 -9.55 -18.48
N PHE A 389 -17.39 -9.27 -17.91
CA PHE A 389 -18.68 -9.40 -18.59
C PHE A 389 -19.11 -8.15 -19.36
N SER A 390 -18.42 -7.02 -19.19
CA SER A 390 -18.77 -5.78 -19.85
C SER A 390 -18.44 -5.82 -21.34
N TYR A 391 -19.27 -5.16 -22.15
CA TYR A 391 -19.03 -4.95 -23.57
C TYR A 391 -17.88 -3.96 -23.75
N PHE A 392 -17.98 -2.78 -23.12
CA PHE A 392 -16.88 -1.86 -22.92
C PHE A 392 -17.02 -1.15 -21.57
N ILE A 393 -15.99 -0.40 -21.19
CA ILE A 393 -15.90 0.28 -19.90
C ILE A 393 -15.73 1.78 -20.11
N MET A 394 -16.38 2.59 -19.30
CA MET A 394 -16.18 4.03 -19.16
C MET A 394 -15.63 4.30 -17.76
N SER A 395 -14.42 4.84 -17.64
CA SER A 395 -13.79 4.97 -16.33
C SER A 395 -12.80 6.13 -16.23
N ASP A 396 -12.70 6.72 -15.03
CA ASP A 396 -11.65 7.66 -14.63
C ASP A 396 -10.51 7.00 -13.81
N SER A 397 -10.59 5.69 -13.55
CA SER A 397 -9.64 4.94 -12.73
C SER A 397 -8.40 4.54 -13.52
N GLY A 398 -7.19 4.79 -12.97
CA GLY A 398 -5.93 4.32 -13.56
C GLY A 398 -5.81 2.79 -13.57
N GLY A 399 -6.18 2.11 -12.48
CA GLY A 399 -6.12 0.64 -12.42
C GLY A 399 -7.05 -0.03 -13.43
N ILE A 400 -8.28 0.46 -13.58
CA ILE A 400 -9.25 -0.09 -14.54
C ILE A 400 -8.76 0.08 -15.99
N GLN A 401 -7.95 1.11 -16.30
CA GLN A 401 -7.34 1.24 -17.63
C GLN A 401 -6.44 0.04 -17.95
N GLU A 402 -5.65 -0.40 -17.00
CA GLU A 402 -4.74 -1.54 -17.15
C GLU A 402 -5.51 -2.87 -17.17
N GLU A 403 -6.50 -3.02 -16.27
CA GLU A 403 -7.35 -4.21 -16.16
C GLU A 403 -8.20 -4.40 -17.44
N ALA A 404 -8.88 -3.36 -17.91
CA ALA A 404 -9.71 -3.40 -19.12
C ALA A 404 -8.91 -3.82 -20.36
N VAL A 405 -7.76 -3.21 -20.58
CA VAL A 405 -6.89 -3.51 -21.74
C VAL A 405 -6.37 -4.94 -21.66
N SER A 406 -6.00 -5.42 -20.49
CA SER A 406 -5.56 -6.80 -20.24
C SER A 406 -6.69 -7.81 -20.45
N LEU A 407 -7.95 -7.43 -20.17
CA LEU A 407 -9.14 -8.23 -20.43
C LEU A 407 -9.63 -8.18 -21.89
N GLY A 408 -9.07 -7.32 -22.73
CA GLY A 408 -9.59 -7.05 -24.06
C GLY A 408 -10.93 -6.33 -24.05
N LYS A 409 -11.15 -5.46 -23.06
CA LYS A 409 -12.35 -4.62 -22.99
C LYS A 409 -11.99 -3.22 -23.46
N PRO A 410 -12.62 -2.70 -24.53
CA PRO A 410 -12.43 -1.32 -24.92
C PRO A 410 -12.73 -0.40 -23.75
N ILE A 411 -11.92 0.64 -23.54
CA ILE A 411 -12.13 1.58 -22.45
C ILE A 411 -12.17 3.01 -22.95
N LEU A 412 -13.18 3.76 -22.54
CA LEU A 412 -13.28 5.20 -22.67
C LEU A 412 -12.77 5.83 -21.36
N ILE A 413 -11.66 6.56 -21.47
CA ILE A 413 -11.01 7.20 -20.32
C ILE A 413 -11.65 8.58 -20.11
N LEU A 414 -12.41 8.72 -19.02
CA LEU A 414 -13.14 9.93 -18.63
C LEU A 414 -12.22 10.92 -17.90
N ARG A 415 -11.17 11.39 -18.58
CA ARG A 415 -10.15 12.29 -18.04
C ARG A 415 -9.57 13.17 -19.12
N GLU A 416 -9.06 14.36 -18.76
CA GLU A 416 -8.32 15.22 -19.67
C GLU A 416 -6.91 14.69 -19.96
N ASN A 417 -6.28 14.06 -18.97
CA ASN A 417 -4.93 13.52 -19.07
C ASN A 417 -4.84 12.11 -18.46
N THR A 418 -3.91 11.32 -18.96
CA THR A 418 -3.59 10.00 -18.40
C THR A 418 -2.07 9.84 -18.25
N GLU A 419 -1.66 9.24 -17.14
CA GLU A 419 -0.29 8.80 -16.92
C GLU A 419 0.05 7.47 -17.63
N ARG A 420 -0.90 6.93 -18.39
CA ARG A 420 -0.82 5.65 -19.14
C ARG A 420 -1.09 5.87 -20.63
N PRO A 421 -0.22 6.62 -21.34
CA PRO A 421 -0.45 6.96 -22.73
C PRO A 421 -0.32 5.76 -23.68
N GLU A 422 0.29 4.65 -23.24
CA GLU A 422 0.61 3.49 -24.07
C GLU A 422 -0.65 2.84 -24.63
N ALA A 423 -1.67 2.64 -23.80
CA ALA A 423 -2.94 2.06 -24.24
C ALA A 423 -3.71 2.97 -25.19
N VAL A 424 -3.58 4.30 -25.02
CA VAL A 424 -4.18 5.29 -25.91
C VAL A 424 -3.44 5.30 -27.25
N LYS A 425 -2.11 5.35 -27.24
CA LYS A 425 -1.27 5.33 -28.44
C LYS A 425 -1.45 4.05 -29.26
N SER A 426 -1.67 2.93 -28.60
CA SER A 426 -1.95 1.65 -29.27
C SER A 426 -3.39 1.50 -29.75
N GLY A 427 -4.27 2.44 -29.43
CA GLY A 427 -5.68 2.45 -29.86
C GLY A 427 -6.62 1.58 -29.06
N TYR A 428 -6.15 0.89 -28.00
CA TYR A 428 -6.99 0.03 -27.14
C TYR A 428 -7.74 0.78 -26.05
N ALA A 429 -7.32 2.01 -25.75
CA ALA A 429 -8.01 2.93 -24.88
C ALA A 429 -8.26 4.26 -25.61
N ILE A 430 -9.38 4.90 -25.33
CA ILE A 430 -9.77 6.16 -25.95
C ILE A 430 -9.86 7.23 -24.87
N LEU A 431 -9.01 8.25 -24.94
CA LEU A 431 -9.07 9.41 -24.05
C LEU A 431 -10.17 10.35 -24.56
N THR A 432 -11.33 10.32 -23.93
CA THR A 432 -12.50 11.11 -24.36
C THR A 432 -12.51 12.52 -23.79
N GLY A 433 -11.70 12.79 -22.77
CA GLY A 433 -11.93 13.97 -21.93
C GLY A 433 -13.25 13.85 -21.16
N LEU A 434 -13.81 15.00 -20.81
CA LEU A 434 -15.05 15.12 -20.02
C LEU A 434 -16.18 15.78 -20.82
N SER A 435 -16.01 15.89 -22.15
CA SER A 435 -16.98 16.46 -23.06
C SER A 435 -18.13 15.48 -23.34
N TYR A 436 -19.37 15.99 -23.26
CA TYR A 436 -20.58 15.23 -23.63
C TYR A 436 -20.46 14.64 -25.03
N ASP A 437 -20.08 15.45 -26.01
CA ASP A 437 -20.03 15.05 -27.43
C ASP A 437 -19.01 13.93 -27.66
N ASN A 438 -17.81 14.06 -27.09
CA ASN A 438 -16.78 13.04 -27.25
C ASN A 438 -17.20 11.72 -26.62
N ILE A 439 -17.72 11.74 -25.38
CA ILE A 439 -18.17 10.54 -24.67
C ILE A 439 -19.28 9.86 -25.49
N TYR A 440 -20.29 10.61 -25.92
CA TYR A 440 -21.40 10.09 -26.71
C TYR A 440 -20.94 9.50 -28.05
N ASN A 441 -20.12 10.24 -28.80
CA ASN A 441 -19.70 9.84 -30.15
C ASN A 441 -18.79 8.59 -30.12
N TYR A 442 -17.81 8.53 -29.19
CA TYR A 442 -16.94 7.35 -29.06
C TYR A 442 -17.70 6.12 -28.55
N ALA A 443 -18.60 6.30 -27.55
CA ALA A 443 -19.44 5.21 -27.08
C ALA A 443 -20.38 4.70 -28.19
N SER A 444 -21.01 5.59 -28.96
CA SER A 444 -21.84 5.26 -30.12
C SER A 444 -21.08 4.50 -31.20
N SER A 445 -19.85 4.90 -31.46
CA SER A 445 -18.97 4.21 -32.42
C SER A 445 -18.67 2.78 -31.97
N LEU A 446 -18.39 2.54 -30.69
CA LEU A 446 -18.18 1.18 -30.15
C LEU A 446 -19.47 0.34 -30.20
N ILE A 447 -20.65 0.96 -30.05
CA ILE A 447 -21.94 0.25 -30.09
C ILE A 447 -22.30 -0.16 -31.53
N THR A 448 -22.08 0.70 -32.50
CA THR A 448 -22.60 0.56 -33.86
C THR A 448 -21.58 -0.03 -34.84
N ASN A 449 -20.28 0.25 -34.69
CA ASN A 449 -19.24 -0.21 -35.58
C ASN A 449 -18.58 -1.49 -35.03
N ILE A 450 -19.06 -2.64 -35.52
CA ILE A 450 -18.57 -3.95 -35.09
C ILE A 450 -17.09 -4.16 -35.45
N THR A 451 -16.63 -3.62 -36.60
CA THR A 451 -15.23 -3.74 -37.03
C THR A 451 -14.31 -2.98 -36.09
N LEU A 452 -14.65 -1.75 -35.73
CA LEU A 452 -13.92 -0.97 -34.74
C LEU A 452 -13.86 -1.72 -33.40
N TYR A 453 -15.01 -2.20 -32.90
CA TYR A 453 -15.09 -2.94 -31.67
C TYR A 453 -14.19 -4.17 -31.68
N GLN A 454 -14.25 -5.01 -32.72
CA GLN A 454 -13.43 -6.22 -32.84
C GLN A 454 -11.92 -5.93 -32.88
N ASN A 455 -11.51 -4.80 -33.45
CA ASN A 455 -10.12 -4.39 -33.48
C ASN A 455 -9.58 -4.02 -32.08
N VAL A 456 -10.39 -3.41 -31.24
CA VAL A 456 -9.97 -2.91 -29.92
C VAL A 456 -10.41 -3.80 -28.74
N SER A 457 -11.14 -4.90 -29.01
CA SER A 457 -11.65 -5.82 -27.98
C SER A 457 -10.82 -7.11 -27.83
N LYS A 458 -9.50 -7.02 -28.03
CA LYS A 458 -8.58 -8.14 -27.88
C LYS A 458 -7.68 -7.91 -26.67
N PRO A 459 -7.48 -8.94 -25.79
CA PRO A 459 -6.56 -8.81 -24.67
C PRO A 459 -5.16 -8.38 -25.12
N GLN A 460 -4.60 -7.39 -24.44
CA GLN A 460 -3.28 -6.85 -24.73
C GLN A 460 -2.34 -7.04 -23.55
N LYS A 461 -1.06 -7.20 -23.86
CA LYS A 461 -0.01 -7.42 -22.85
C LYS A 461 0.79 -6.16 -22.55
N ILE A 462 0.22 -4.98 -22.84
CA ILE A 462 0.89 -3.68 -22.64
C ILE A 462 1.40 -3.52 -21.22
N TYR A 463 0.62 -3.98 -20.25
CA TYR A 463 0.93 -3.87 -18.84
C TYR A 463 1.42 -5.22 -18.23
N GLY A 464 1.84 -6.17 -19.04
CA GLY A 464 2.36 -7.48 -18.63
C GLY A 464 1.40 -8.64 -18.88
N ASN A 465 1.86 -9.83 -18.49
CA ASN A 465 1.18 -11.12 -18.75
C ASN A 465 0.63 -11.77 -17.49
N GLY A 466 0.63 -11.09 -16.33
CA GLY A 466 0.28 -11.68 -15.05
C GLY A 466 1.42 -12.48 -14.39
N ASN A 467 2.66 -12.19 -14.75
CA ASN A 467 3.87 -12.78 -14.17
C ASN A 467 4.86 -11.71 -13.64
N SER A 468 4.39 -10.47 -13.49
CA SER A 468 5.21 -9.36 -13.03
C SER A 468 5.80 -9.62 -11.64
N SER A 469 5.03 -10.21 -10.74
CA SER A 469 5.48 -10.57 -9.39
C SER A 469 6.60 -11.63 -9.39
N ILE A 470 6.57 -12.59 -10.30
CA ILE A 470 7.62 -13.60 -10.47
C ILE A 470 8.92 -12.91 -10.95
N ILE A 471 8.82 -12.09 -11.99
CA ILE A 471 9.96 -11.34 -12.55
C ILE A 471 10.61 -10.46 -11.47
N ILE A 472 9.78 -9.69 -10.72
CA ILE A 472 10.27 -8.84 -9.63
C ILE A 472 10.94 -9.66 -8.53
N SER A 473 10.36 -10.79 -8.15
CA SER A 473 10.92 -11.70 -7.14
C SER A 473 12.31 -12.20 -7.53
N ASP A 474 12.48 -12.61 -8.80
CA ASP A 474 13.77 -13.09 -9.32
C ASP A 474 14.83 -11.97 -9.33
N ILE A 475 14.45 -10.75 -9.74
CA ILE A 475 15.35 -9.59 -9.71
C ILE A 475 15.77 -9.27 -8.27
N ILE A 476 14.85 -9.25 -7.33
CA ILE A 476 15.17 -9.04 -5.91
C ILE A 476 16.12 -10.13 -5.38
N GLN A 477 15.88 -11.39 -5.74
CA GLN A 477 16.77 -12.48 -5.35
C GLN A 477 18.19 -12.27 -5.90
N ASN A 478 18.33 -11.90 -7.17
CA ASN A 478 19.62 -11.65 -7.80
C ASN A 478 20.34 -10.45 -7.17
N TYR A 479 19.64 -9.36 -6.86
CA TYR A 479 20.19 -8.21 -6.15
C TYR A 479 20.91 -8.61 -4.85
N PHE A 480 20.30 -9.46 -4.04
CA PHE A 480 20.92 -9.91 -2.78
C PHE A 480 22.03 -10.95 -2.98
N LEU A 481 21.99 -11.75 -4.06
CA LEU A 481 23.05 -12.70 -4.39
C LEU A 481 24.30 -11.99 -4.90
N ASP A 482 24.15 -10.99 -5.74
CA ASP A 482 25.27 -10.23 -6.31
C ASP A 482 25.93 -9.33 -5.26
N ASN A 483 25.15 -8.68 -4.41
CA ASN A 483 25.68 -7.94 -3.26
C ASN A 483 26.43 -8.84 -2.27
N LYS A 484 26.02 -10.10 -2.12
CA LYS A 484 26.76 -11.08 -1.31
C LYS A 484 28.09 -11.47 -1.97
N LYS A 485 28.14 -11.62 -3.30
CA LYS A 485 29.40 -11.87 -4.03
C LYS A 485 30.34 -10.67 -3.90
N ASN A 486 29.85 -9.45 -4.05
CA ASN A 486 30.64 -8.23 -3.91
C ASN A 486 31.11 -8.00 -2.47
N SER A 487 30.35 -8.40 -1.45
CA SER A 487 30.80 -8.36 -0.04
C SER A 487 31.81 -9.46 0.29
N ILE A 488 31.79 -10.59 -0.41
CA ILE A 488 32.78 -11.68 -0.26
C ILE A 488 34.02 -11.38 -1.08
N SER A 489 33.96 -10.58 -2.14
CA SER A 489 35.11 -10.15 -2.96
C SER A 489 35.93 -9.03 -2.34
N PHE A 490 35.52 -8.43 -1.22
CA PHE A 490 36.42 -7.74 -0.30
C PHE A 490 37.31 -8.82 0.38
N ASN A 491 38.20 -9.35 -0.42
CA ASN A 491 39.10 -10.43 -0.06
C ASN A 491 39.85 -10.07 1.23
N ASN A 492 39.87 -10.98 2.18
CA ASN A 492 40.72 -10.98 3.37
C ASN A 492 42.19 -10.60 3.07
N LYS A 493 42.65 -10.78 1.85
CA LYS A 493 44.00 -10.40 1.41
C LYS A 493 44.18 -8.88 1.32
N ASN A 494 43.23 -8.12 0.77
CA ASN A 494 43.32 -6.65 0.72
C ASN A 494 43.08 -6.00 2.09
N PHE A 495 42.30 -6.61 2.97
CA PHE A 495 42.08 -6.09 4.31
C PHE A 495 43.32 -6.29 5.21
N LEU A 496 43.99 -7.43 5.10
CA LEU A 496 45.26 -7.71 5.79
C LEU A 496 46.40 -6.85 5.24
N ASP A 497 46.43 -6.58 3.93
CA ASP A 497 47.42 -5.67 3.31
C ASP A 497 47.18 -4.20 3.72
N ILE A 498 45.92 -3.78 3.88
CA ILE A 498 45.58 -2.46 4.41
C ILE A 498 45.94 -2.38 5.90
N LEU A 499 45.62 -3.39 6.71
CA LEU A 499 46.04 -3.45 8.12
C LEU A 499 47.55 -3.47 8.28
N SER A 500 48.30 -4.18 7.44
CA SER A 500 49.74 -4.20 7.48
C SER A 500 50.41 -2.85 7.14
N GLN A 501 49.77 -2.05 6.30
CA GLN A 501 50.19 -0.67 6.02
C GLN A 501 49.89 0.28 7.19
N TYR A 502 48.80 0.03 7.95
CA TYR A 502 48.47 0.81 9.15
C TYR A 502 49.25 0.35 10.40
N ASP A 503 49.63 -0.91 10.52
CA ASP A 503 50.49 -1.42 11.61
C ASP A 503 51.83 -0.72 11.67
N ASN A 504 52.40 -0.35 10.53
CA ASN A 504 53.63 0.47 10.48
C ASN A 504 53.46 1.91 11.01
N TYR A 505 52.20 2.40 11.17
CA TYR A 505 51.89 3.75 11.65
C TYR A 505 51.48 3.80 13.13
N ILE A 506 50.88 2.74 13.68
CA ILE A 506 50.30 2.74 15.03
C ILE A 506 51.15 2.00 16.06
N PHE A 507 51.97 0.99 15.66
CA PHE A 507 52.69 0.13 16.59
C PHE A 507 54.14 0.48 16.84
N LYS A 508 54.67 1.60 16.31
CA LYS A 508 56.03 2.10 16.65
C LYS A 508 56.13 2.78 18.02
N SER A 509 55.05 2.80 18.81
CA SER A 509 55.09 3.37 20.17
C SER A 509 54.40 2.46 21.20
N LYS A 510 55.02 1.39 21.56
CA LYS A 510 55.06 0.72 22.86
C LYS A 510 55.10 -0.80 22.74
N ASN A 511 56.18 -1.37 23.21
CA ASN A 511 56.41 -2.78 23.50
C ASN A 511 55.29 -3.35 24.39
N GLN A 512 54.45 -4.23 23.83
CA GLN A 512 53.86 -5.33 24.58
C GLN A 512 53.42 -6.42 23.61
N ASN A 513 53.96 -7.65 23.81
CA ASN A 513 53.67 -8.86 23.05
C ASN A 513 52.28 -9.37 23.35
N PHE A 514 51.37 -9.38 22.36
CA PHE A 514 50.15 -10.18 22.37
C PHE A 514 50.36 -11.37 21.45
N LYS A 515 50.29 -12.59 22.00
CA LYS A 515 50.22 -13.84 21.24
C LYS A 515 48.72 -14.11 20.95
N PHE A 516 48.39 -14.22 19.66
CA PHE A 516 47.11 -14.76 19.23
C PHE A 516 47.16 -16.29 19.22
N HIS A 517 46.16 -16.93 19.85
CA HIS A 517 45.93 -18.37 19.71
C HIS A 517 45.13 -18.61 18.42
N GLU A 518 45.70 -19.44 17.52
CA GLU A 518 45.01 -20.01 16.36
C GLU A 518 43.92 -20.96 16.86
N ASN A 519 42.66 -20.74 16.46
CA ASN A 519 41.47 -21.61 16.52
C ASN A 519 40.27 -21.01 17.24
N ILE A 520 39.87 -19.79 16.89
CA ILE A 520 38.52 -19.30 17.21
C ILE A 520 37.99 -18.51 16.01
N GLN A 521 36.97 -19.06 15.38
CA GLN A 521 36.22 -18.39 14.32
C GLN A 521 35.22 -17.43 14.98
N TYR A 522 35.58 -16.15 15.07
CA TYR A 522 34.67 -15.09 15.50
C TYR A 522 34.50 -14.06 14.41
N ASP A 523 33.25 -13.71 14.14
CA ASP A 523 32.90 -12.51 13.36
C ASP A 523 33.23 -11.27 14.22
N ILE A 524 34.41 -10.71 14.04
CA ILE A 524 34.79 -9.48 14.73
C ILE A 524 34.31 -8.30 13.89
N VAL A 525 33.30 -7.59 14.37
CA VAL A 525 32.93 -6.27 13.86
C VAL A 525 33.77 -5.21 14.56
N ILE A 526 34.80 -4.72 13.89
CA ILE A 526 35.59 -3.58 14.39
C ILE A 526 34.95 -2.29 13.89
N VAL A 527 34.34 -1.53 14.77
CA VAL A 527 33.89 -0.17 14.49
C VAL A 527 35.03 0.79 14.80
N LEU A 528 35.71 1.26 13.76
CA LEU A 528 36.73 2.32 13.90
C LEU A 528 36.04 3.68 13.87
N THR A 529 35.88 4.30 15.04
CA THR A 529 35.53 5.71 15.15
C THR A 529 36.82 6.53 15.26
N VAL A 530 37.14 7.30 14.23
CA VAL A 530 38.27 8.24 14.25
C VAL A 530 37.82 9.50 15.02
N TRP A 531 38.27 9.66 16.26
CA TRP A 531 38.13 10.91 17.02
C TRP A 531 39.48 11.61 17.18
N ARG A 532 39.40 12.94 17.13
CA ARG A 532 40.58 13.82 17.26
C ARG A 532 41.30 13.64 18.60
N ARG A 533 42.59 13.76 18.56
CA ARG A 533 43.69 13.42 19.43
C ARG A 533 43.67 13.82 20.93
N ASN A 534 42.64 14.43 21.49
CA ASN A 534 42.78 15.03 22.83
C ASN A 534 41.93 14.37 23.96
N ASN A 535 41.32 13.19 23.73
CA ASN A 535 40.48 12.56 24.77
C ASN A 535 40.64 11.02 24.88
N LEU A 536 41.66 10.40 24.34
CA LEU A 536 41.79 8.93 24.33
C LEU A 536 42.14 8.31 25.69
N GLU A 537 42.83 9.04 26.57
CA GLU A 537 43.28 8.46 27.83
C GLU A 537 42.22 8.40 28.95
N LYS A 538 41.12 9.12 28.82
CA LYS A 538 40.06 9.14 29.82
C LYS A 538 38.89 8.20 29.58
N GLN A 539 38.76 7.60 28.40
CA GLN A 539 37.62 6.76 28.05
C GLN A 539 37.89 5.24 27.97
N LEU A 540 39.13 4.81 28.05
CA LEU A 540 39.48 3.37 28.04
C LEU A 540 39.15 2.62 29.34
N SER A 541 38.71 3.30 30.40
CA SER A 541 38.31 2.69 31.66
C SER A 541 36.82 2.24 31.73
N TYR A 542 36.04 2.40 30.63
CA TYR A 542 34.59 2.11 30.60
C TYR A 542 34.17 1.03 29.61
N PHE A 543 35.09 0.26 29.04
CA PHE A 543 34.70 -0.86 28.19
C PHE A 543 34.80 -2.18 28.94
N GLU A 544 33.74 -2.64 29.53
CA GLU A 544 33.53 -4.05 29.85
C GLU A 544 33.20 -4.80 28.56
N PHE A 545 33.99 -5.83 28.28
CA PHE A 545 33.77 -6.74 27.17
C PHE A 545 32.54 -7.59 27.42
N PHE A 546 31.48 -7.43 26.62
CA PHE A 546 30.43 -8.44 26.53
C PHE A 546 30.86 -9.48 25.49
N THR A 547 31.20 -10.67 25.98
CA THR A 547 31.27 -11.90 25.21
C THR A 547 29.88 -12.52 25.18
N CYS A 548 29.33 -12.77 24.01
CA CYS A 548 28.33 -13.80 23.74
C CYS A 548 28.77 -14.61 22.55
#